data_1a692a806154b50faa9391b66a54b2b6
#
_entry.id   1a692a806154b50faa9391b66a54b2b6
#
_cell.length_a   1.000
_cell.length_b   1.000
_cell.length_c   1.000
_cell.angle_alpha   90.00
_cell.angle_beta   90.00
_cell.angle_gamma   90.00
#
_symmetry.space_group_name_H-M   'P 1'
#
loop_
_entity.id
_entity.type
_entity.pdbx_description
1 polymer ?
#
loop_
_entity_poly.entity_id
_entity_poly.type
_entity_poly.pdbx_seq_one_letter_code
_entity_poly.pdbx_strand_id
1 'polypeptide(L)'
;MTLFAAYASTALGQEASPELPTSSARPQAPNPQHSVEDSAKEPDAATGRRRTLVGPQPVTPEQREEAERLKQLGAKYGTDPTALVGRIQLSSEYVDLPRGASGLSTMARVDLAFGGNYLLRTDLPVFKMNDPHRPATTVQGLSDLSVTVARRAYSTPEYTVLVGVISTFPTGTEPGLSLGKYTVGPTVATARFLPKLDSLLLGLFTHQISVAGDPVRSSVNVSKATLQVNSFWAQRWWSIVHAEWRVDWERNAKSNMTVELELGRNVVGRLGVFVRPGVGIWGQDLPGAYTWNINGGVRYMFRSF
;
A
#
# COMPACT_ATOMS: atom_id res chain seq x y z
N MET A 1 0.70 6.13 -2.87
CA MET A 1 0.09 4.79 -2.86
C MET A 1 -0.07 4.35 -4.30
N THR A 2 0.94 3.67 -4.78
CA THR A 2 1.16 3.37 -6.20
C THR A 2 0.58 1.99 -6.48
N LEU A 3 -0.54 1.91 -7.18
CA LEU A 3 -1.20 0.65 -7.51
C LEU A 3 -0.93 0.21 -8.96
N PHE A 4 0.11 0.75 -9.62
CA PHE A 4 0.29 0.53 -11.04
C PHE A 4 1.76 0.34 -11.45
N ALA A 5 2.30 -0.78 -11.12
CA ALA A 5 3.35 -1.35 -11.94
C ALA A 5 3.14 -2.85 -11.92
N ALA A 6 2.32 -3.37 -12.82
CA ALA A 6 2.38 -4.79 -13.06
C ALA A 6 1.31 -5.35 -13.93
N TYR A 7 1.68 -5.92 -14.88
CA TYR A 7 1.19 -7.01 -15.70
C TYR A 7 1.68 -6.81 -17.14
N ALA A 8 2.99 -6.72 -17.26
CA ALA A 8 3.61 -6.90 -18.57
C ALA A 8 4.69 -7.99 -18.46
N SER A 9 4.26 -9.19 -18.13
CA SER A 9 5.11 -10.36 -18.33
C SER A 9 4.29 -11.63 -18.16
N THR A 10 3.60 -12.04 -19.19
CA THR A 10 3.33 -13.46 -19.45
C THR A 10 2.64 -13.60 -20.81
N ALA A 11 3.43 -13.52 -21.84
CA ALA A 11 3.10 -14.12 -23.12
C ALA A 11 4.41 -14.55 -23.79
N LEU A 12 5.12 -15.50 -23.21
CA LEU A 12 6.15 -16.30 -23.91
C LEU A 12 6.39 -17.60 -23.11
N GLY A 13 6.07 -18.74 -23.74
CA GLY A 13 6.62 -20.03 -23.35
C GLY A 13 5.66 -20.96 -22.62
N GLN A 14 4.68 -21.51 -23.32
CA GLN A 14 4.21 -22.84 -23.04
C GLN A 14 5.29 -23.81 -23.50
N GLU A 15 6.19 -24.21 -22.60
CA GLU A 15 6.94 -25.45 -22.75
C GLU A 15 6.21 -26.55 -21.99
N ALA A 16 5.97 -27.62 -22.73
CA ALA A 16 5.30 -28.83 -22.29
C ALA A 16 6.02 -29.44 -21.09
N SER A 17 5.28 -29.70 -20.02
CA SER A 17 5.74 -30.51 -18.91
C SER A 17 5.78 -32.00 -19.31
N PRO A 18 6.86 -32.72 -19.02
CA PRO A 18 6.84 -34.16 -19.12
C PRO A 18 6.08 -34.78 -17.94
N GLU A 19 5.27 -35.77 -18.25
CA GLU A 19 4.56 -36.62 -17.30
C GLU A 19 5.52 -37.29 -16.31
N LEU A 20 5.23 -37.21 -15.02
CA LEU A 20 5.87 -37.98 -13.97
C LEU A 20 4.98 -39.16 -13.59
N PRO A 21 5.58 -40.33 -13.38
CA PRO A 21 4.85 -41.57 -13.09
C PRO A 21 4.34 -41.60 -11.64
N THR A 22 3.14 -42.08 -11.52
CA THR A 22 2.45 -42.42 -10.24
C THR A 22 3.23 -43.50 -9.49
N SER A 23 3.69 -43.20 -8.28
CA SER A 23 4.12 -44.22 -7.31
C SER A 23 3.37 -44.01 -6.00
N SER A 24 2.55 -44.99 -5.71
CA SER A 24 1.86 -45.20 -4.45
C SER A 24 2.85 -45.73 -3.40
N ALA A 25 3.04 -45.03 -2.29
CA ALA A 25 3.42 -45.64 -1.02
C ALA A 25 3.14 -44.70 0.13
N ARG A 26 2.24 -45.14 0.98
CA ARG A 26 1.87 -44.53 2.25
C ARG A 26 2.82 -45.05 3.32
N PRO A 27 3.52 -44.24 4.09
CA PRO A 27 4.15 -44.69 5.34
C PRO A 27 3.22 -44.39 6.54
N GLN A 28 3.06 -45.42 7.37
CA GLN A 28 2.43 -45.42 8.67
C GLN A 28 3.21 -44.55 9.67
N ALA A 29 2.49 -43.86 10.53
CA ALA A 29 3.03 -43.13 11.66
C ALA A 29 3.42 -44.12 12.81
N PRO A 30 4.52 -43.87 13.52
CA PRO A 30 4.79 -44.52 14.80
C PRO A 30 4.19 -43.71 15.96
N ASN A 31 3.51 -44.42 16.85
CA ASN A 31 3.03 -44.00 18.13
C ASN A 31 4.18 -44.02 19.17
N PRO A 32 4.46 -42.99 19.95
CA PRO A 32 5.17 -43.13 21.20
C PRO A 32 4.29 -42.86 22.40
N GLN A 33 3.94 -43.92 23.11
CA GLN A 33 3.69 -43.83 24.53
C GLN A 33 5.02 -43.58 25.26
N HIS A 34 5.12 -42.49 26.00
CA HIS A 34 6.06 -42.35 27.11
C HIS A 34 5.36 -41.75 28.33
N SER A 35 5.49 -42.52 29.35
CA SER A 35 5.08 -42.38 30.74
C SER A 35 5.57 -41.09 31.40
N VAL A 36 4.66 -40.52 32.17
CA VAL A 36 4.85 -39.44 33.12
C VAL A 36 5.63 -39.98 34.33
N GLU A 37 6.77 -39.44 34.65
CA GLU A 37 7.41 -39.52 35.95
C GLU A 37 7.37 -38.13 36.62
N ASP A 38 6.70 -38.16 37.74
CA ASP A 38 6.46 -37.09 38.70
C ASP A 38 7.79 -36.75 39.42
N SER A 39 8.25 -35.53 39.34
CA SER A 39 9.31 -35.02 40.20
C SER A 39 8.93 -33.62 40.71
N ALA A 40 8.26 -33.66 41.85
CA ALA A 40 8.01 -32.48 42.67
C ALA A 40 9.33 -31.86 43.10
N LYS A 41 9.62 -30.61 42.63
CA LYS A 41 10.63 -29.72 43.14
C LYS A 41 9.98 -28.42 43.59
N GLU A 42 10.06 -28.16 44.89
CA GLU A 42 9.60 -26.93 45.54
C GLU A 42 10.17 -25.68 44.86
N PRO A 43 9.40 -24.61 44.70
CA PRO A 43 9.92 -23.36 44.17
C PRO A 43 10.45 -22.50 45.29
N ASP A 44 11.75 -22.18 45.15
CA ASP A 44 12.46 -21.14 45.87
C ASP A 44 11.73 -19.77 45.73
N ALA A 45 11.51 -19.11 46.86
CA ALA A 45 10.91 -17.81 46.98
C ALA A 45 11.87 -16.73 46.41
N ALA A 46 11.88 -16.51 45.11
CA ALA A 46 12.55 -15.40 44.47
C ALA A 46 11.54 -14.27 44.20
N THR A 47 11.72 -13.21 44.92
CA THR A 47 11.17 -11.85 44.84
C THR A 47 10.58 -11.51 43.46
N GLY A 48 9.30 -11.75 43.28
CA GLY A 48 8.53 -11.33 42.10
C GLY A 48 8.37 -9.81 42.08
N ARG A 49 9.28 -9.09 41.42
CA ARG A 49 8.99 -7.74 40.95
C ARG A 49 7.80 -7.85 39.96
N ARG A 50 6.59 -7.60 40.48
CA ARG A 50 5.43 -7.33 39.65
C ARG A 50 5.83 -6.19 38.69
N ARG A 51 6.11 -6.48 37.43
CA ARG A 51 6.06 -5.49 36.37
C ARG A 51 4.61 -5.01 36.33
N THR A 52 4.34 -3.93 37.03
CA THR A 52 3.12 -3.15 36.79
C THR A 52 3.13 -2.80 35.31
N LEU A 53 2.24 -3.40 34.56
CA LEU A 53 1.92 -2.94 33.21
C LEU A 53 1.45 -1.50 33.40
N VAL A 54 2.34 -0.54 33.12
CA VAL A 54 1.98 0.87 33.10
C VAL A 54 0.93 1.00 32.01
N GLY A 55 -0.32 1.17 32.41
CA GLY A 55 -1.39 1.48 31.49
C GLY A 55 -1.05 2.71 30.69
N PRO A 56 -1.66 2.93 29.52
CA PRO A 56 -1.40 4.10 28.70
C PRO A 56 -1.58 5.34 29.56
N GLN A 57 -0.50 6.13 29.69
CA GLN A 57 -0.49 7.39 30.44
C GLN A 57 -1.55 8.33 29.88
N PRO A 58 -2.33 9.02 30.72
CA PRO A 58 -3.30 9.98 30.24
C PRO A 58 -2.59 11.09 29.45
N VAL A 59 -3.10 11.36 28.26
CA VAL A 59 -2.57 12.36 27.33
C VAL A 59 -2.73 13.75 27.95
N THR A 60 -1.63 14.52 28.03
CA THR A 60 -1.67 15.88 28.54
C THR A 60 -2.41 16.82 27.58
N PRO A 61 -2.98 17.94 28.05
CA PRO A 61 -3.61 18.95 27.18
C PRO A 61 -2.67 19.42 26.06
N GLU A 62 -1.41 19.68 26.35
CA GLU A 62 -0.39 20.08 25.38
C GLU A 62 -0.17 19.02 24.28
N GLN A 63 -0.14 17.76 24.64
CA GLN A 63 -0.02 16.67 23.68
C GLN A 63 -1.25 16.57 22.76
N ARG A 64 -2.44 16.91 23.25
CA ARG A 64 -3.66 16.95 22.44
C ARG A 64 -3.64 18.10 21.43
N GLU A 65 -3.25 19.29 21.85
CA GLU A 65 -3.09 20.45 20.98
C GLU A 65 -2.08 20.18 19.85
N GLU A 66 -0.97 19.57 20.21
CA GLU A 66 0.08 19.22 19.26
C GLU A 66 -0.37 18.15 18.26
N ALA A 67 -1.11 17.12 18.71
CA ALA A 67 -1.70 16.12 17.84
C ALA A 67 -2.70 16.73 16.86
N GLU A 68 -3.55 17.65 17.31
CA GLU A 68 -4.48 18.38 16.43
C GLU A 68 -3.73 19.26 15.42
N ARG A 69 -2.62 19.90 15.82
CA ARG A 69 -1.75 20.66 14.92
C ARG A 69 -1.21 19.75 13.81
N LEU A 70 -0.66 18.59 14.15
CA LEU A 70 -0.14 17.61 13.18
C LEU A 70 -1.23 17.09 12.24
N LYS A 71 -2.42 16.83 12.76
CA LYS A 71 -3.58 16.43 11.97
C LYS A 71 -3.97 17.50 10.94
N GLN A 72 -3.96 18.76 11.35
CA GLN A 72 -4.21 19.90 10.46
C GLN A 72 -3.10 20.02 9.39
N LEU A 73 -1.83 19.82 9.75
CA LEU A 73 -0.74 19.82 8.78
C LEU A 73 -0.85 18.66 7.79
N GLY A 74 -1.14 17.45 8.26
CA GLY A 74 -1.40 16.28 7.41
C GLY A 74 -2.54 16.52 6.40
N ALA A 75 -3.63 17.12 6.87
CA ALA A 75 -4.74 17.55 6.03
C ALA A 75 -4.35 18.64 5.04
N LYS A 76 -3.64 19.67 5.50
CA LYS A 76 -3.20 20.81 4.70
C LYS A 76 -2.27 20.41 3.55
N TYR A 77 -1.36 19.47 3.80
CA TYR A 77 -0.39 19.02 2.80
C TYR A 77 -0.85 17.77 2.03
N GLY A 78 -2.00 17.21 2.38
CA GLY A 78 -2.54 16.00 1.75
C GLY A 78 -1.67 14.76 1.96
N THR A 79 -0.95 14.72 3.08
CA THR A 79 -0.04 13.62 3.44
C THR A 79 -0.67 12.59 4.37
N ASP A 80 -1.81 12.94 4.99
CA ASP A 80 -2.59 12.05 5.83
C ASP A 80 -3.78 11.48 5.03
N PRO A 81 -3.78 10.20 4.66
CA PRO A 81 -4.90 9.58 3.95
C PRO A 81 -6.15 9.44 4.81
N THR A 82 -6.03 9.59 6.14
CA THR A 82 -7.17 9.53 7.07
C THR A 82 -7.80 10.89 7.33
N ALA A 83 -7.15 11.97 6.89
CA ALA A 83 -7.75 13.30 6.87
C ALA A 83 -8.81 13.35 5.77
N LEU A 84 -10.06 13.56 6.18
CA LEU A 84 -11.18 13.66 5.24
C LEU A 84 -11.23 15.06 4.62
N VAL A 85 -10.36 15.26 3.62
CA VAL A 85 -10.23 16.52 2.87
C VAL A 85 -10.28 16.24 1.38
N GLY A 86 -10.77 17.19 0.61
CA GLY A 86 -10.75 17.12 -0.84
C GLY A 86 -9.32 17.27 -1.38
N ARG A 87 -8.97 16.47 -2.38
CA ARG A 87 -7.67 16.53 -3.05
C ARG A 87 -7.81 16.25 -4.53
N ILE A 88 -7.11 17.03 -5.34
CA ILE A 88 -6.80 16.68 -6.73
C ILE A 88 -5.28 16.55 -6.82
N GLN A 89 -4.81 15.46 -7.39
CA GLN A 89 -3.39 15.22 -7.59
C GLN A 89 -3.15 14.72 -9.01
N LEU A 90 -2.17 15.28 -9.67
CA LEU A 90 -1.61 14.77 -10.93
C LEU A 90 -0.16 14.39 -10.66
N SER A 91 0.20 13.16 -11.00
CA SER A 91 1.56 12.66 -10.80
C SER A 91 1.98 11.75 -11.93
N SER A 92 3.27 11.80 -12.27
CA SER A 92 3.89 10.91 -13.24
C SER A 92 4.99 10.11 -12.56
N GLU A 93 5.07 8.83 -12.90
CA GLU A 93 6.01 7.87 -12.36
C GLU A 93 6.72 7.14 -13.50
N TYR A 94 8.04 7.17 -13.45
CA TYR A 94 8.88 6.27 -14.23
C TYR A 94 9.34 5.13 -13.33
N VAL A 95 9.29 3.90 -13.85
CA VAL A 95 9.79 2.70 -13.19
C VAL A 95 10.82 2.00 -14.08
N ASP A 96 11.93 1.64 -13.48
CA ASP A 96 12.90 0.72 -14.06
C ASP A 96 12.57 -0.70 -13.60
N LEU A 97 12.47 -1.61 -14.53
CA LEU A 97 12.09 -3.00 -14.30
C LEU A 97 13.28 -3.92 -14.61
N PRO A 98 13.31 -5.13 -14.05
CA PRO A 98 14.34 -6.10 -14.39
C PRO A 98 14.44 -6.37 -15.89
N ARG A 99 15.64 -6.73 -16.35
CA ARG A 99 15.96 -7.09 -17.75
C ARG A 99 15.83 -5.91 -18.74
N GLY A 100 16.01 -4.69 -18.26
CA GLY A 100 16.00 -3.49 -19.09
C GLY A 100 14.59 -3.05 -19.53
N ALA A 101 13.54 -3.63 -19.00
CA ALA A 101 12.18 -3.14 -19.21
C ALA A 101 11.94 -1.85 -18.41
N SER A 102 10.99 -1.04 -18.85
CA SER A 102 10.62 0.18 -18.14
C SER A 102 9.13 0.48 -18.27
N GLY A 103 8.66 1.39 -17.44
CA GLY A 103 7.28 1.88 -17.50
C GLY A 103 7.20 3.37 -17.17
N LEU A 104 6.27 4.04 -17.82
CA LEU A 104 5.88 5.41 -17.50
C LEU A 104 4.38 5.44 -17.28
N SER A 105 3.93 6.05 -16.19
CA SER A 105 2.51 6.24 -15.93
C SER A 105 2.21 7.64 -15.44
N THR A 106 1.10 8.22 -15.90
CA THR A 106 0.56 9.47 -15.35
C THR A 106 -0.81 9.18 -14.78
N MET A 107 -1.04 9.59 -13.55
CA MET A 107 -2.26 9.32 -12.82
C MET A 107 -2.89 10.61 -12.30
N ALA A 108 -4.18 10.78 -12.55
CA ALA A 108 -5.01 11.76 -11.87
C ALA A 108 -5.73 11.09 -10.70
N ARG A 109 -5.61 11.68 -9.51
CA ARG A 109 -6.31 11.24 -8.30
C ARG A 109 -7.25 12.33 -7.84
N VAL A 110 -8.47 11.93 -7.50
CA VAL A 110 -9.46 12.80 -6.89
C VAL A 110 -9.93 12.15 -5.59
N ASP A 111 -9.78 12.87 -4.48
CA ASP A 111 -10.38 12.52 -3.20
C ASP A 111 -11.51 13.50 -2.91
N LEU A 112 -12.71 12.98 -2.67
CA LEU A 112 -13.89 13.72 -2.25
C LEU A 112 -14.28 13.27 -0.84
N ALA A 113 -14.18 14.17 0.12
CA ALA A 113 -14.67 13.92 1.46
C ALA A 113 -16.07 14.51 1.59
N PHE A 114 -17.01 13.77 2.15
CA PHE A 114 -18.41 14.17 2.29
C PHE A 114 -19.04 13.63 3.57
N GLY A 115 -20.13 14.29 4.00
CA GLY A 115 -20.88 13.88 5.18
C GLY A 115 -20.04 13.79 6.47
N GLY A 116 -18.88 14.47 6.51
CA GLY A 116 -17.99 14.52 7.67
C GLY A 116 -17.20 13.23 7.98
N ASN A 117 -17.63 12.07 7.45
CA ASN A 117 -17.04 10.77 7.80
C ASN A 117 -16.73 9.86 6.61
N TYR A 118 -17.03 10.27 5.39
CA TYR A 118 -16.86 9.45 4.20
C TYR A 118 -15.80 10.01 3.25
N LEU A 119 -15.13 9.13 2.56
CA LEU A 119 -14.16 9.42 1.51
C LEU A 119 -14.51 8.62 0.26
N LEU A 120 -14.60 9.29 -0.87
CA LEU A 120 -14.55 8.69 -2.20
C LEU A 120 -13.22 9.07 -2.83
N ARG A 121 -12.42 8.08 -3.18
CA ARG A 121 -11.17 8.26 -3.92
C ARG A 121 -11.30 7.62 -5.28
N THR A 122 -10.90 8.33 -6.30
CA THR A 122 -10.80 7.85 -7.67
C THR A 122 -9.38 8.03 -8.16
N ASP A 123 -8.77 6.94 -8.61
CA ASP A 123 -7.46 6.91 -9.26
C ASP A 123 -7.68 6.59 -10.74
N LEU A 124 -7.45 7.57 -11.58
CA LEU A 124 -7.59 7.48 -13.04
C LEU A 124 -6.21 7.55 -13.69
N PRO A 125 -5.67 6.43 -14.21
CA PRO A 125 -4.44 6.45 -14.99
C PRO A 125 -4.72 7.02 -16.38
N VAL A 126 -4.39 8.29 -16.57
CA VAL A 126 -4.66 9.04 -17.81
C VAL A 126 -3.66 8.75 -18.92
N PHE A 127 -2.51 8.18 -18.57
CA PHE A 127 -1.51 7.69 -19.51
C PHE A 127 -0.69 6.58 -18.87
N LYS A 128 -0.40 5.54 -19.62
CA LYS A 128 0.55 4.48 -19.26
C LYS A 128 1.30 4.00 -20.48
N MET A 129 2.58 3.75 -20.32
CA MET A 129 3.45 3.14 -21.32
C MET A 129 4.27 2.03 -20.65
N ASN A 130 4.33 0.88 -21.27
CA ASN A 130 5.19 -0.23 -20.87
C ASN A 130 6.13 -0.53 -22.04
N ASP A 131 7.42 -0.49 -21.76
CA ASP A 131 8.49 -0.87 -22.69
C ASP A 131 9.20 -2.13 -22.16
N PRO A 132 9.03 -3.27 -22.80
CA PRO A 132 9.73 -4.50 -22.44
C PRO A 132 11.14 -4.60 -23.02
N HIS A 133 11.77 -3.48 -23.36
CA HIS A 133 13.09 -3.39 -24.00
C HIS A 133 13.11 -3.93 -25.45
N ARG A 134 11.96 -4.00 -26.10
CA ARG A 134 11.80 -4.40 -27.51
C ARG A 134 10.92 -3.37 -28.22
N PRO A 135 11.47 -2.52 -29.10
CA PRO A 135 10.73 -1.40 -29.70
C PRO A 135 9.40 -1.80 -30.33
N ALA A 136 9.34 -3.00 -30.93
CA ALA A 136 8.12 -3.51 -31.58
C ALA A 136 7.00 -3.93 -30.62
N THR A 137 7.24 -3.91 -29.31
CA THR A 137 6.28 -4.38 -28.30
C THR A 137 5.95 -3.30 -27.24
N THR A 138 6.41 -2.07 -27.43
CA THR A 138 6.00 -0.97 -26.56
C THR A 138 4.51 -0.71 -26.70
N VAL A 139 3.80 -0.68 -25.56
CA VAL A 139 2.36 -0.47 -25.47
C VAL A 139 2.07 0.78 -24.70
N GLN A 140 1.15 1.61 -25.20
CA GLN A 140 0.74 2.85 -24.55
C GLN A 140 -0.77 3.07 -24.62
N GLY A 141 -1.33 3.73 -23.63
CA GLY A 141 -2.76 4.03 -23.56
C GLY A 141 -3.22 4.36 -22.13
N LEU A 142 -4.51 4.12 -21.90
CA LEU A 142 -5.10 4.21 -20.56
C LEU A 142 -4.88 2.90 -19.78
N SER A 143 -4.87 2.98 -18.46
CA SER A 143 -4.88 1.79 -17.60
C SER A 143 -6.19 1.70 -16.81
N ASP A 144 -6.24 0.79 -15.84
CA ASP A 144 -7.47 0.48 -15.12
C ASP A 144 -7.83 1.55 -14.08
N LEU A 145 -9.09 1.94 -14.05
CA LEU A 145 -9.67 2.84 -13.06
C LEU A 145 -9.77 2.12 -11.71
N SER A 146 -9.39 2.82 -10.64
CA SER A 146 -9.60 2.34 -9.28
C SER A 146 -10.45 3.31 -8.48
N VAL A 147 -11.39 2.77 -7.71
CA VAL A 147 -12.29 3.54 -6.84
C VAL A 147 -12.22 2.98 -5.43
N THR A 148 -12.07 3.85 -4.45
CA THR A 148 -12.12 3.50 -3.03
C THR A 148 -13.22 4.28 -2.34
N VAL A 149 -14.09 3.59 -1.63
CA VAL A 149 -15.06 4.19 -0.71
C VAL A 149 -14.67 3.80 0.70
N ALA A 150 -14.49 4.78 1.57
CA ALA A 150 -14.09 4.54 2.95
C ALA A 150 -14.90 5.41 3.92
N ARG A 151 -14.98 4.92 5.16
CA ARG A 151 -15.63 5.61 6.28
C ARG A 151 -14.65 5.73 7.44
N ARG A 152 -14.68 6.88 8.12
CA ARG A 152 -14.00 7.03 9.41
C ARG A 152 -14.75 6.21 10.46
N ALA A 153 -14.12 5.11 10.91
CA ALA A 153 -14.68 4.22 11.91
C ALA A 153 -14.36 4.70 13.33
N TYR A 154 -13.21 5.33 13.49
CA TYR A 154 -12.74 5.81 14.80
C TYR A 154 -11.85 7.04 14.62
N SER A 155 -11.93 8.00 15.54
CA SER A 155 -11.05 9.17 15.55
C SER A 155 -10.94 9.75 16.97
N THR A 156 -9.73 9.91 17.42
CA THR A 156 -9.33 10.69 18.62
C THR A 156 -8.29 11.72 18.19
N PRO A 157 -7.86 12.62 19.07
CA PRO A 157 -6.73 13.50 18.75
C PRO A 157 -5.48 12.75 18.30
N GLU A 158 -5.20 11.56 18.88
CA GLU A 158 -3.98 10.80 18.62
C GLU A 158 -4.11 9.74 17.53
N TYR A 159 -5.32 9.21 17.29
CA TYR A 159 -5.54 8.08 16.40
C TYR A 159 -6.71 8.31 15.47
N THR A 160 -6.57 7.89 14.25
CA THR A 160 -7.69 7.82 13.29
C THR A 160 -7.68 6.48 12.57
N VAL A 161 -8.85 5.89 12.38
CA VAL A 161 -9.03 4.65 11.61
C VAL A 161 -10.09 4.88 10.55
N LEU A 162 -9.75 4.56 9.31
CA LEU A 162 -10.67 4.45 8.17
C LEU A 162 -10.81 2.99 7.76
N VAL A 163 -12.02 2.59 7.45
CA VAL A 163 -12.32 1.28 6.85
C VAL A 163 -13.08 1.50 5.55
N GLY A 164 -12.83 0.67 4.57
CA GLY A 164 -13.45 0.85 3.27
C GLY A 164 -13.32 -0.34 2.34
N VAL A 165 -13.76 -0.12 1.12
CA VAL A 165 -13.66 -1.07 0.01
C VAL A 165 -12.96 -0.37 -1.15
N ILE A 166 -12.03 -1.08 -1.78
CA ILE A 166 -11.39 -0.67 -3.03
C ILE A 166 -11.85 -1.60 -4.15
N SER A 167 -12.12 -1.03 -5.32
CA SER A 167 -12.48 -1.76 -6.53
C SER A 167 -11.65 -1.26 -7.69
N THR A 168 -11.25 -2.16 -8.59
CA THR A 168 -10.57 -1.82 -9.86
C THR A 168 -11.43 -2.28 -11.01
N PHE A 169 -11.55 -1.46 -12.03
CA PHE A 169 -12.34 -1.68 -13.25
C PHE A 169 -11.39 -1.82 -14.43
N PRO A 170 -11.54 -2.84 -15.29
CA PRO A 170 -10.65 -3.07 -16.43
C PRO A 170 -10.99 -2.10 -17.59
N THR A 171 -10.67 -0.82 -17.38
CA THR A 171 -10.89 0.27 -18.33
C THR A 171 -9.69 0.54 -19.23
N GLY A 172 -8.60 -0.20 -19.04
CA GLY A 172 -7.39 -0.04 -19.84
C GLY A 172 -7.65 -0.34 -21.31
N THR A 173 -7.02 0.45 -22.19
CA THR A 173 -7.25 0.39 -23.64
C THR A 173 -6.48 -0.73 -24.32
N GLU A 174 -5.43 -1.22 -23.70
CA GLU A 174 -4.55 -2.24 -24.25
C GLU A 174 -4.31 -3.39 -23.27
N PRO A 175 -4.19 -4.63 -23.77
CA PRO A 175 -3.97 -5.80 -22.91
C PRO A 175 -2.75 -5.71 -21.98
N GLY A 176 -1.69 -5.06 -22.40
CA GLY A 176 -0.48 -4.86 -21.59
C GLY A 176 -0.60 -3.78 -20.50
N LEU A 177 -1.68 -3.00 -20.52
CA LEU A 177 -1.91 -1.88 -19.59
C LEU A 177 -3.05 -2.14 -18.61
N SER A 178 -3.88 -3.16 -18.88
CA SER A 178 -5.03 -3.56 -18.07
C SER A 178 -4.82 -4.92 -17.41
N LEU A 179 -5.37 -5.09 -16.21
CA LEU A 179 -5.52 -6.39 -15.57
C LEU A 179 -6.52 -7.29 -16.31
N GLY A 180 -7.47 -6.68 -17.02
CA GLY A 180 -8.59 -7.39 -17.64
C GLY A 180 -9.56 -7.99 -16.62
N LYS A 181 -9.46 -7.61 -15.35
CA LYS A 181 -10.24 -8.16 -14.22
C LYS A 181 -10.91 -7.04 -13.42
N TYR A 182 -12.14 -7.28 -13.03
CA TYR A 182 -12.77 -6.54 -11.94
C TYR A 182 -12.24 -7.06 -10.62
N THR A 183 -11.72 -6.19 -9.80
CA THR A 183 -11.25 -6.56 -8.46
C THR A 183 -12.00 -5.82 -7.39
N VAL A 184 -12.16 -6.43 -6.23
CA VAL A 184 -12.76 -5.82 -5.05
C VAL A 184 -12.04 -6.32 -3.80
N GLY A 185 -12.02 -5.50 -2.77
CA GLY A 185 -11.52 -5.94 -1.48
C GLY A 185 -11.52 -4.88 -0.39
N PRO A 186 -11.34 -5.31 0.86
CA PRO A 186 -11.29 -4.42 2.00
C PRO A 186 -10.02 -3.57 2.00
N THR A 187 -10.14 -2.37 2.56
CA THR A 187 -9.02 -1.49 2.88
C THR A 187 -9.19 -0.90 4.27
N VAL A 188 -8.07 -0.82 5.00
CA VAL A 188 -8.02 -0.21 6.33
C VAL A 188 -6.85 0.75 6.35
N ALA A 189 -7.08 1.99 6.76
CA ALA A 189 -6.03 2.97 6.99
C ALA A 189 -6.06 3.43 8.44
N THR A 190 -4.88 3.52 9.06
CA THR A 190 -4.71 4.02 10.42
C THR A 190 -3.69 5.13 10.45
N ALA A 191 -3.92 6.14 11.27
CA ALA A 191 -2.95 7.19 11.55
C ALA A 191 -2.72 7.30 13.06
N ARG A 192 -1.47 7.39 13.46
CA ARG A 192 -1.06 7.76 14.80
C ARG A 192 -0.22 9.02 14.75
N PHE A 193 -0.66 10.04 15.48
CA PHE A 193 0.06 11.31 15.58
C PHE A 193 1.15 11.21 16.64
N LEU A 194 2.36 11.65 16.30
CA LEU A 194 3.56 11.57 17.13
C LEU A 194 4.07 12.99 17.43
N PRO A 195 3.46 13.73 18.38
CA PRO A 195 3.76 15.14 18.63
C PRO A 195 5.24 15.41 18.90
N LYS A 196 5.89 14.55 19.67
CA LYS A 196 7.31 14.70 20.03
C LYS A 196 8.28 14.62 18.85
N LEU A 197 7.83 14.13 17.70
CA LEU A 197 8.64 13.91 16.50
C LEU A 197 8.17 14.77 15.31
N ASP A 198 7.23 15.70 15.53
CA ASP A 198 6.58 16.46 14.45
C ASP A 198 6.15 15.56 13.26
N SER A 199 5.66 14.37 13.59
CA SER A 199 5.44 13.31 12.61
C SER A 199 4.12 12.58 12.84
N LEU A 200 3.67 11.88 11.81
CA LEU A 200 2.59 10.90 11.93
C LEU A 200 3.03 9.57 11.34
N LEU A 201 2.66 8.50 12.01
CA LEU A 201 2.84 7.13 11.58
C LEU A 201 1.52 6.66 10.95
N LEU A 202 1.60 6.15 9.73
CA LEU A 202 0.47 5.67 8.98
C LEU A 202 0.65 4.19 8.65
N GLY A 203 -0.40 3.42 8.84
CA GLY A 203 -0.53 2.05 8.36
C GLY A 203 -1.69 1.96 7.37
N LEU A 204 -1.48 1.26 6.27
CA LEU A 204 -2.52 0.95 5.31
C LEU A 204 -2.46 -0.52 4.96
N PHE A 205 -3.59 -1.19 5.02
CA PHE A 205 -3.74 -2.56 4.54
C PHE A 205 -4.82 -2.62 3.48
N THR A 206 -4.58 -3.38 2.43
CA THR A 206 -5.54 -3.62 1.34
C THR A 206 -5.42 -5.06 0.91
N HIS A 207 -6.54 -5.73 0.71
CA HIS A 207 -6.59 -7.04 0.08
C HIS A 207 -7.54 -6.97 -1.11
N GLN A 208 -7.13 -7.43 -2.28
CA GLN A 208 -7.93 -7.40 -3.50
C GLN A 208 -7.98 -8.77 -4.16
N ILE A 209 -9.18 -9.18 -4.54
CA ILE A 209 -9.44 -10.38 -5.31
C ILE A 209 -10.17 -10.04 -6.61
N SER A 210 -9.93 -10.80 -7.66
CA SER A 210 -10.72 -10.69 -8.89
C SER A 210 -12.05 -11.42 -8.72
N VAL A 211 -13.13 -10.76 -9.14
CA VAL A 211 -14.51 -11.29 -9.05
C VAL A 211 -15.15 -11.53 -10.42
N ALA A 212 -14.64 -10.89 -11.46
CA ALA A 212 -15.11 -11.02 -12.83
C ALA A 212 -14.03 -10.56 -13.82
N GLY A 213 -14.28 -10.68 -15.12
CA GLY A 213 -13.43 -10.17 -16.18
C GLY A 213 -13.02 -11.24 -17.18
N ASP A 214 -12.00 -10.95 -17.99
CA ASP A 214 -11.52 -11.81 -19.06
C ASP A 214 -11.00 -13.16 -18.51
N PRO A 215 -11.57 -14.32 -18.88
CA PRO A 215 -11.15 -15.63 -18.37
C PRO A 215 -9.72 -16.01 -18.77
N VAL A 216 -9.18 -15.46 -19.85
CA VAL A 216 -7.82 -15.72 -20.32
C VAL A 216 -6.76 -15.02 -19.44
N ARG A 217 -7.15 -13.99 -18.70
CA ARG A 217 -6.27 -13.25 -17.82
C ARG A 217 -6.13 -13.93 -16.47
N SER A 218 -4.93 -13.89 -15.91
CA SER A 218 -4.64 -14.40 -14.56
C SER A 218 -5.55 -13.78 -13.51
N SER A 219 -5.99 -14.58 -12.58
CA SER A 219 -6.73 -14.10 -11.40
C SER A 219 -5.85 -13.16 -10.57
N VAL A 220 -6.50 -12.30 -9.81
CA VAL A 220 -5.85 -11.38 -8.87
C VAL A 220 -6.24 -11.79 -7.45
N ASN A 221 -5.26 -12.02 -6.62
CA ASN A 221 -5.43 -12.27 -5.20
C ASN A 221 -4.18 -11.71 -4.48
N VAL A 222 -4.25 -10.44 -4.07
CA VAL A 222 -3.10 -9.67 -3.60
C VAL A 222 -3.39 -8.97 -2.30
N SER A 223 -2.52 -9.15 -1.31
CA SER A 223 -2.49 -8.34 -0.09
C SER A 223 -1.38 -7.31 -0.16
N LYS A 224 -1.65 -6.10 0.32
CA LYS A 224 -0.67 -5.02 0.48
C LYS A 224 -0.71 -4.47 1.89
N ALA A 225 0.46 -4.33 2.49
CA ALA A 225 0.66 -3.61 3.73
C ALA A 225 1.62 -2.45 3.48
N THR A 226 1.22 -1.26 3.89
CA THR A 226 2.03 -0.05 3.73
C THR A 226 2.26 0.58 5.09
N LEU A 227 3.51 0.94 5.36
CA LEU A 227 3.89 1.74 6.51
C LEU A 227 4.48 3.06 6.02
N GLN A 228 4.03 4.17 6.60
CA GLN A 228 4.57 5.50 6.27
C GLN A 228 4.90 6.27 7.53
N VAL A 229 6.01 7.00 7.48
CA VAL A 229 6.35 8.03 8.47
C VAL A 229 6.37 9.36 7.74
N ASN A 230 5.42 10.24 8.10
CA ASN A 230 5.30 11.57 7.51
C ASN A 230 5.79 12.59 8.52
N SER A 231 6.79 13.37 8.16
CA SER A 231 7.38 14.41 9.00
C SER A 231 7.18 15.79 8.37
N PHE A 232 6.92 16.79 9.23
CA PHE A 232 6.70 18.17 8.84
C PHE A 232 7.84 19.04 9.33
N TRP A 233 8.39 19.87 8.44
CA TRP A 233 9.52 20.72 8.75
C TRP A 233 9.51 22.01 7.96
N ALA A 234 10.22 23.03 8.45
CA ALA A 234 10.40 24.32 7.82
C ALA A 234 9.11 24.95 7.26
N GLN A 235 7.99 24.90 8.02
CA GLN A 235 6.67 25.53 7.78
C GLN A 235 5.94 25.15 6.48
N ARG A 236 6.65 24.72 5.43
CA ARG A 236 6.06 24.41 4.12
C ARG A 236 6.50 23.08 3.53
N TRP A 237 7.43 22.39 4.18
CA TRP A 237 8.01 21.17 3.69
C TRP A 237 7.46 19.95 4.43
N TRP A 238 7.42 18.85 3.75
CA TRP A 238 7.18 17.54 4.33
C TRP A 238 8.11 16.50 3.73
N SER A 239 8.33 15.43 4.45
CA SER A 239 8.94 14.21 3.95
C SER A 239 8.08 13.02 4.33
N ILE A 240 8.04 11.99 3.48
CA ILE A 240 7.37 10.72 3.75
C ILE A 240 8.34 9.60 3.41
N VAL A 241 8.68 8.81 4.42
CA VAL A 241 9.28 7.49 4.18
C VAL A 241 8.13 6.51 4.03
N HIS A 242 8.10 5.81 2.92
CA HIS A 242 7.03 4.89 2.54
C HIS A 242 7.62 3.52 2.28
N ALA A 243 7.17 2.50 3.01
CA ALA A 243 7.52 1.09 2.78
C ALA A 243 6.25 0.32 2.43
N GLU A 244 6.24 -0.35 1.29
CA GLU A 244 5.13 -1.19 0.83
C GLU A 244 5.60 -2.63 0.71
N TRP A 245 4.89 -3.52 1.38
CA TRP A 245 5.02 -4.96 1.24
C TRP A 245 3.79 -5.51 0.55
N ARG A 246 3.99 -6.35 -0.46
CA ARG A 246 2.95 -6.98 -1.25
C ARG A 246 3.14 -8.48 -1.26
N VAL A 247 2.04 -9.23 -1.17
CA VAL A 247 1.99 -10.68 -1.32
C VAL A 247 1.01 -11.04 -2.43
N ASP A 248 1.46 -11.80 -3.40
CA ASP A 248 0.64 -12.33 -4.50
C ASP A 248 0.33 -13.81 -4.21
N TRP A 249 -0.91 -14.08 -3.81
CA TRP A 249 -1.38 -15.40 -3.42
C TRP A 249 -1.59 -16.33 -4.62
N GLU A 250 -1.86 -15.78 -5.83
CA GLU A 250 -1.94 -16.55 -7.07
C GLU A 250 -0.56 -17.08 -7.52
N ARG A 251 0.52 -16.54 -6.95
CA ARG A 251 1.91 -16.90 -7.26
C ARG A 251 2.60 -17.57 -6.08
N ASN A 252 1.91 -18.52 -5.42
CA ASN A 252 2.45 -19.25 -4.27
C ASN A 252 2.92 -18.33 -3.12
N ALA A 253 2.15 -17.29 -2.82
CA ALA A 253 2.46 -16.30 -1.79
C ALA A 253 3.82 -15.60 -1.96
N LYS A 254 4.32 -15.50 -3.20
CA LYS A 254 5.52 -14.70 -3.47
C LYS A 254 5.29 -13.25 -3.06
N SER A 255 6.31 -12.62 -2.53
CA SER A 255 6.21 -11.26 -2.03
C SER A 255 7.29 -10.35 -2.60
N ASN A 256 7.00 -9.07 -2.62
CA ASN A 256 7.96 -8.01 -2.91
C ASN A 256 7.87 -6.91 -1.84
N MET A 257 8.92 -6.12 -1.75
CA MET A 257 8.97 -4.93 -0.91
C MET A 257 9.65 -3.79 -1.65
N THR A 258 9.05 -2.61 -1.53
CA THR A 258 9.59 -1.36 -2.06
C THR A 258 9.68 -0.31 -0.95
N VAL A 259 10.66 0.58 -1.06
CA VAL A 259 10.82 1.72 -0.15
C VAL A 259 10.98 2.98 -0.99
N GLU A 260 10.25 4.04 -0.63
CA GLU A 260 10.25 5.33 -1.29
C GLU A 260 10.46 6.45 -0.29
N LEU A 261 11.07 7.55 -0.72
CA LEU A 261 11.21 8.78 0.03
C LEU A 261 10.55 9.92 -0.74
N GLU A 262 9.39 10.38 -0.29
CA GLU A 262 8.78 11.60 -0.83
C GLU A 262 9.35 12.84 -0.14
N LEU A 263 9.76 13.81 -0.94
CA LEU A 263 10.04 15.16 -0.49
C LEU A 263 9.07 16.10 -1.17
N GLY A 264 8.41 16.94 -0.40
CA GLY A 264 7.41 17.84 -0.95
C GLY A 264 7.40 19.21 -0.28
N ARG A 265 6.85 20.19 -1.01
CA ARG A 265 6.74 21.56 -0.55
C ARG A 265 5.41 22.18 -0.96
N ASN A 266 4.81 22.92 -0.06
CA ASN A 266 3.71 23.81 -0.38
C ASN A 266 4.25 25.06 -1.09
N VAL A 267 3.84 25.26 -2.33
CA VAL A 267 4.34 26.37 -3.16
C VAL A 267 3.51 27.62 -2.89
N VAL A 268 2.20 27.54 -3.09
CA VAL A 268 1.28 28.66 -2.89
C VAL A 268 -0.05 28.15 -2.35
N GLY A 269 -0.54 28.78 -1.29
CA GLY A 269 -1.86 28.44 -0.72
C GLY A 269 -2.00 26.96 -0.37
N ARG A 270 -2.79 26.24 -1.18
CA ARG A 270 -3.12 24.81 -1.02
C ARG A 270 -2.50 23.93 -2.10
N LEU A 271 -1.62 24.51 -2.93
CA LEU A 271 -0.91 23.80 -3.98
C LEU A 271 0.44 23.32 -3.46
N GLY A 272 0.67 22.02 -3.52
CA GLY A 272 1.93 21.37 -3.19
C GLY A 272 2.55 20.67 -4.40
N VAL A 273 3.87 20.59 -4.41
CA VAL A 273 4.65 19.80 -5.37
C VAL A 273 5.48 18.78 -4.60
N PHE A 274 5.77 17.65 -5.23
CA PHE A 274 6.58 16.61 -4.61
C PHE A 274 7.39 15.82 -5.65
N VAL A 275 8.44 15.21 -5.14
CA VAL A 275 9.22 14.16 -5.83
C VAL A 275 9.39 12.98 -4.89
N ARG A 276 9.36 11.75 -5.43
CA ARG A 276 9.42 10.53 -4.66
C ARG A 276 10.22 9.48 -5.41
N PRO A 277 11.55 9.46 -5.25
CA PRO A 277 12.38 8.33 -5.65
C PRO A 277 12.13 7.12 -4.76
N GLY A 278 12.36 5.92 -5.30
CA GLY A 278 12.23 4.68 -4.56
C GLY A 278 13.04 3.55 -5.17
N VAL A 279 13.15 2.47 -4.39
CA VAL A 279 13.90 1.26 -4.75
C VAL A 279 13.11 0.01 -4.36
N GLY A 280 13.23 -1.03 -5.18
CA GLY A 280 12.80 -2.37 -4.84
C GLY A 280 13.83 -3.06 -3.95
N ILE A 281 13.39 -3.59 -2.81
CA ILE A 281 14.26 -4.27 -1.85
C ILE A 281 14.38 -5.75 -2.19
N TRP A 282 13.27 -6.41 -2.50
CA TRP A 282 13.23 -7.79 -3.02
C TRP A 282 12.00 -8.02 -3.89
N GLY A 283 11.98 -9.15 -4.63
CA GLY A 283 10.87 -9.56 -5.47
C GLY A 283 10.62 -8.62 -6.64
N GLN A 284 11.68 -8.04 -7.20
CA GLN A 284 11.62 -7.03 -8.26
C GLN A 284 11.05 -7.57 -9.58
N ASP A 285 11.03 -8.88 -9.77
CA ASP A 285 10.46 -9.59 -10.92
C ASP A 285 8.95 -9.86 -10.78
N LEU A 286 8.36 -9.53 -9.63
CA LEU A 286 6.94 -9.73 -9.39
C LEU A 286 6.11 -8.53 -9.87
N PRO A 287 4.84 -8.77 -10.22
CA PRO A 287 3.93 -7.69 -10.60
C PRO A 287 3.83 -6.61 -9.52
N GLY A 288 4.02 -5.34 -9.90
CA GLY A 288 3.97 -4.19 -9.02
C GLY A 288 5.25 -3.90 -8.24
N ALA A 289 6.32 -4.63 -8.55
CA ALA A 289 7.66 -4.32 -8.11
C ALA A 289 8.44 -3.59 -9.23
N TYR A 290 9.59 -3.05 -8.86
CA TYR A 290 10.52 -2.36 -9.75
C TYR A 290 11.93 -2.45 -9.16
N THR A 291 12.95 -2.18 -9.97
CA THR A 291 14.32 -2.05 -9.49
C THR A 291 14.49 -0.70 -8.79
N TRP A 292 14.08 0.37 -9.47
CA TRP A 292 13.97 1.70 -8.91
C TRP A 292 12.84 2.48 -9.60
N ASN A 293 12.38 3.54 -8.97
CA ASN A 293 11.39 4.44 -9.55
C ASN A 293 11.71 5.90 -9.23
N ILE A 294 11.08 6.79 -9.98
CA ILE A 294 10.93 8.18 -9.61
C ILE A 294 9.50 8.61 -9.92
N ASN A 295 8.82 9.14 -8.93
CA ASN A 295 7.49 9.70 -9.05
C ASN A 295 7.55 11.18 -8.72
N GLY A 296 6.84 12.00 -9.47
CA GLY A 296 6.74 13.43 -9.22
C GLY A 296 5.35 13.96 -9.56
N GLY A 297 4.93 15.00 -8.86
CA GLY A 297 3.60 15.51 -9.13
C GLY A 297 3.23 16.77 -8.37
N VAL A 298 1.99 17.17 -8.62
CA VAL A 298 1.35 18.32 -7.99
C VAL A 298 0.09 17.84 -7.28
N ARG A 299 -0.23 18.45 -6.13
CA ARG A 299 -1.48 18.20 -5.41
C ARG A 299 -2.11 19.51 -4.95
N TYR A 300 -3.41 19.59 -5.11
CA TYR A 300 -4.22 20.71 -4.65
C TYR A 300 -5.24 20.22 -3.63
N MET A 301 -5.27 20.87 -2.47
CA MET A 301 -6.18 20.53 -1.38
C MET A 301 -7.35 21.50 -1.36
N PHE A 302 -8.59 20.98 -1.20
CA PHE A 302 -9.78 21.79 -1.08
C PHE A 302 -10.66 21.34 0.09
N ARG A 303 -11.66 22.16 0.46
CA ARG A 303 -12.55 21.83 1.58
C ARG A 303 -13.48 20.68 1.18
N SER A 304 -13.81 19.85 2.15
CA SER A 304 -14.88 18.84 2.05
C SER A 304 -16.26 19.48 1.83
N PHE A 305 -17.16 18.72 1.26
CA PHE A 305 -18.56 19.09 1.08
C PHE A 305 -19.40 18.60 2.26
#